data_5002e0d75bf3864250169399900958ea
#
_entry.id   5002e0d75bf3864250169399900958ea
#
_cell.length_a   1.000
_cell.length_b   1.000
_cell.length_c   1.000
_cell.angle_alpha   90.00
_cell.angle_beta   90.00
_cell.angle_gamma   90.00
#
_symmetry.space_group_name_H-M   'P 1'
#
loop_
_entity.id
_entity.type
_entity.pdbx_description
1 polymer ?
#
loop_
_entity_poly.entity_id
_entity_poly.type
_entity_poly.pdbx_seq_one_letter_code
_entity_poly.pdbx_strand_id
1 'polypeptide(L)'
;MPELDHLFLFVSSEATARQMMDDAGLRVNYSRSHPGQGTRNLCACLDDVFLELIWLDGSPISPASERISLGLRGRGKGSPIGVSWRGASPWDDLKDAIALYNAPFLPTGVHIPVAKQSLDPNVPFVFKTPGGIPPSKRTDGLVGDRQIPHLSVLGDCEISVPNPISVASLLNPFKGVRVKKGAPVLHLTLLRSDGTVGRQFEWKSDLSAE
;
A
#
# COMPACT_ATOMS: atom_id res chain seq x y z
N MET A 1 -12.43 1.66 14.93
CA MET A 1 -11.07 2.18 14.64
C MET A 1 -10.70 1.77 13.23
N PRO A 2 -9.89 2.55 12.52
CA PRO A 2 -9.37 2.14 11.23
C PRO A 2 -8.45 0.93 11.41
N GLU A 3 -8.57 -0.03 10.51
CA GLU A 3 -7.68 -1.18 10.45
C GLU A 3 -6.80 -1.04 9.21
N LEU A 4 -5.54 -1.41 9.32
CA LEU A 4 -4.68 -1.53 8.16
C LEU A 4 -5.23 -2.60 7.22
N ASP A 5 -5.35 -2.28 5.93
CA ASP A 5 -5.77 -3.22 4.90
C ASP A 5 -4.55 -3.74 4.12
N HIS A 6 -3.73 -2.84 3.61
CA HIS A 6 -2.48 -3.18 2.95
C HIS A 6 -1.48 -2.01 2.94
N LEU A 7 -0.24 -2.36 2.67
CA LEU A 7 0.84 -1.45 2.35
C LEU A 7 1.27 -1.67 0.91
N PHE A 8 1.55 -0.62 0.18
CA PHE A 8 2.19 -0.75 -1.11
C PHE A 8 3.50 0.04 -1.22
N LEU A 9 4.36 -0.41 -2.13
CA LEU A 9 5.54 0.31 -2.55
C LEU A 9 5.59 0.36 -4.08
N PHE A 10 5.78 1.55 -4.66
CA PHE A 10 6.11 1.69 -6.07
C PHE A 10 7.54 1.24 -6.36
N VAL A 11 7.67 0.45 -7.42
CA VAL A 11 8.94 -0.04 -7.97
C VAL A 11 8.99 0.19 -9.47
N SER A 12 10.16 0.02 -10.09
CA SER A 12 10.35 0.34 -11.51
C SER A 12 9.70 -0.66 -12.47
N SER A 13 9.57 -1.94 -12.06
CA SER A 13 9.13 -3.00 -12.96
C SER A 13 8.59 -4.23 -12.24
N GLU A 14 7.92 -5.11 -13.00
CA GLU A 14 7.53 -6.44 -12.53
C GLU A 14 8.75 -7.29 -12.11
N ALA A 15 9.85 -7.19 -12.84
CA ALA A 15 11.07 -7.95 -12.52
C ALA A 15 11.62 -7.54 -11.15
N THR A 16 11.70 -6.23 -10.87
CA THR A 16 12.06 -5.71 -9.55
C THR A 16 11.09 -6.18 -8.46
N ALA A 17 9.76 -6.11 -8.74
CA ALA A 17 8.76 -6.56 -7.79
C ALA A 17 8.92 -8.05 -7.44
N ARG A 18 9.14 -8.91 -8.42
CA ARG A 18 9.37 -10.35 -8.19
C ARG A 18 10.63 -10.60 -7.38
N GLN A 19 11.74 -9.96 -7.74
CA GLN A 19 13.00 -10.08 -7.00
C GLN A 19 12.84 -9.66 -5.54
N MET A 20 12.16 -8.52 -5.28
CA MET A 20 11.92 -8.05 -3.91
C MET A 20 11.01 -8.99 -3.10
N MET A 21 10.02 -9.64 -3.73
CA MET A 21 9.21 -10.68 -3.06
C MET A 21 10.05 -11.90 -2.71
N ASP A 22 10.89 -12.37 -3.65
CA ASP A 22 11.77 -13.52 -3.46
C ASP A 22 12.82 -13.25 -2.37
N ASP A 23 13.46 -12.08 -2.39
CA ASP A 23 14.45 -11.67 -1.37
C ASP A 23 13.83 -11.58 0.03
N ALA A 24 12.58 -11.14 0.13
CA ALA A 24 11.81 -11.13 1.37
C ALA A 24 11.30 -12.53 1.77
N GLY A 25 11.47 -13.55 0.92
CA GLY A 25 10.94 -14.90 1.14
C GLY A 25 9.42 -14.93 1.17
N LEU A 26 8.76 -14.10 0.35
CA LEU A 26 7.31 -13.98 0.27
C LEU A 26 6.78 -14.66 -0.99
N ARG A 27 5.73 -15.46 -0.82
CA ARG A 27 4.96 -16.00 -1.93
C ARG A 27 4.05 -14.91 -2.52
N VAL A 28 4.09 -14.74 -3.82
CA VAL A 28 3.10 -13.94 -4.55
C VAL A 28 1.80 -14.72 -4.62
N ASN A 29 0.72 -14.17 -4.06
CA ASN A 29 -0.60 -14.79 -4.03
C ASN A 29 -1.41 -14.43 -5.29
N TYR A 30 -1.37 -13.17 -5.72
CA TYR A 30 -2.03 -12.72 -6.93
C TYR A 30 -1.36 -11.48 -7.53
N SER A 31 -1.75 -11.20 -8.75
CA SER A 31 -1.37 -10.00 -9.51
C SER A 31 -2.63 -9.38 -10.10
N ARG A 32 -2.64 -8.06 -10.24
CA ARG A 32 -3.71 -7.30 -10.88
C ARG A 32 -3.17 -6.29 -11.86
N SER A 33 -3.95 -6.04 -12.90
CA SER A 33 -3.85 -4.85 -13.74
C SER A 33 -4.94 -3.87 -13.34
N HIS A 34 -4.63 -2.58 -13.37
CA HIS A 34 -5.57 -1.51 -13.07
C HIS A 34 -5.81 -0.65 -14.33
N PRO A 35 -6.71 -1.09 -15.24
CA PRO A 35 -6.95 -0.41 -16.51
C PRO A 35 -7.33 1.07 -16.31
N GLY A 36 -6.69 1.96 -17.07
CA GLY A 36 -6.87 3.40 -16.97
C GLY A 36 -6.18 4.06 -15.77
N GLN A 37 -5.70 3.29 -14.78
CA GLN A 37 -4.79 3.79 -13.75
C GLN A 37 -3.34 3.74 -14.22
N GLY A 38 -3.02 2.87 -15.19
CA GLY A 38 -1.68 2.72 -15.75
C GLY A 38 -0.74 1.94 -14.86
N THR A 39 -1.28 1.06 -13.98
CA THR A 39 -0.47 0.30 -13.03
C THR A 39 -0.80 -1.19 -13.02
N ARG A 40 0.19 -1.98 -12.62
CA ARG A 40 0.05 -3.40 -12.25
C ARG A 40 0.72 -3.65 -10.92
N ASN A 41 0.36 -4.75 -10.27
CA ASN A 41 0.90 -5.11 -8.97
C ASN A 41 1.19 -6.61 -8.83
N LEU A 42 1.96 -6.94 -7.78
CA LEU A 42 2.06 -8.25 -7.14
C LEU A 42 1.69 -8.11 -5.67
N CYS A 43 0.93 -9.07 -5.15
CA CYS A 43 0.47 -9.06 -3.77
C CYS A 43 0.89 -10.33 -3.03
N ALA A 44 1.42 -10.16 -1.81
CA ALA A 44 1.68 -11.21 -0.84
C ALA A 44 0.72 -11.06 0.34
N CYS A 45 -0.13 -12.07 0.57
CA CYS A 45 -1.18 -12.04 1.60
C CYS A 45 -0.70 -12.66 2.91
N LEU A 46 -0.94 -11.95 4.01
CA LEU A 46 -0.96 -12.48 5.36
C LEU A 46 -2.42 -12.81 5.74
N ASP A 47 -2.71 -13.11 6.99
CA ASP A 47 -4.10 -13.34 7.42
C ASP A 47 -4.88 -12.04 7.57
N ASP A 48 -4.23 -10.98 8.04
CA ASP A 48 -4.86 -9.68 8.36
C ASP A 48 -4.67 -8.61 7.28
N VAL A 49 -3.50 -8.57 6.66
CA VAL A 49 -3.12 -7.56 5.66
C VAL A 49 -2.50 -8.21 4.43
N PHE A 50 -2.34 -7.47 3.34
CA PHE A 50 -1.46 -7.86 2.27
C PHE A 50 -0.40 -6.79 2.00
N LEU A 51 0.71 -7.22 1.41
CA LEU A 51 1.80 -6.37 0.97
C LEU A 51 1.80 -6.33 -0.54
N GLU A 52 1.94 -5.13 -1.11
CA GLU A 52 1.81 -4.89 -2.53
C GLU A 52 3.05 -4.21 -3.08
N LEU A 53 3.59 -4.73 -4.16
CA LEU A 53 4.56 -4.04 -5.01
C LEU A 53 3.85 -3.63 -6.30
N ILE A 54 3.88 -2.34 -6.63
CA ILE A 54 3.13 -1.74 -7.72
C ILE A 54 4.09 -1.00 -8.66
N TRP A 55 3.82 -1.02 -9.98
CA TRP A 55 4.62 -0.32 -10.98
C TRP A 55 3.74 0.27 -12.08
N LEU A 56 4.28 1.24 -12.80
CA LEU A 56 3.65 1.74 -14.03
C LEU A 56 3.85 0.72 -15.16
N ASP A 57 2.76 0.30 -15.79
CA ASP A 57 2.78 -0.76 -16.81
C ASP A 57 2.93 -0.23 -18.24
N GLY A 58 3.17 1.09 -18.39
CA GLY A 58 3.31 1.77 -19.68
C GLY A 58 1.99 2.12 -20.35
N SER A 59 0.85 1.69 -19.82
CA SER A 59 -0.46 2.08 -20.36
C SER A 59 -0.81 3.53 -19.96
N PRO A 60 -1.73 4.19 -20.70
CA PRO A 60 -2.12 5.57 -20.40
C PRO A 60 -2.70 5.72 -18.99
N ILE A 61 -2.28 6.79 -18.31
CA ILE A 61 -2.81 7.18 -16.99
C ILE A 61 -3.96 8.15 -17.20
N SER A 62 -5.12 7.85 -16.63
CA SER A 62 -6.31 8.69 -16.73
C SER A 62 -6.14 10.02 -15.99
N PRO A 63 -6.88 11.08 -16.40
CA PRO A 63 -6.88 12.34 -15.66
C PRO A 63 -7.29 12.20 -14.19
N ALA A 64 -8.12 11.21 -13.86
CA ALA A 64 -8.51 10.92 -12.48
C ALA A 64 -7.31 10.42 -11.65
N SER A 65 -6.49 9.53 -12.23
CA SER A 65 -5.28 8.98 -11.59
C SER A 65 -4.16 10.02 -11.49
N GLU A 66 -4.05 10.92 -12.48
CA GLU A 66 -3.08 12.02 -12.41
C GLU A 66 -3.44 13.03 -11.29
N ARG A 67 -4.73 13.32 -11.06
CA ARG A 67 -5.17 14.21 -9.96
C ARG A 67 -4.79 13.74 -8.57
N ILE A 68 -4.59 12.44 -8.37
CA ILE A 68 -4.11 11.87 -7.09
C ILE A 68 -2.60 11.57 -7.12
N SER A 69 -1.90 12.10 -8.11
CA SER A 69 -0.43 12.05 -8.25
C SER A 69 0.16 10.64 -8.39
N LEU A 70 -0.61 9.63 -8.81
CA LEU A 70 -0.10 8.26 -8.97
C LEU A 70 1.02 8.17 -10.01
N GLY A 71 0.86 8.87 -11.14
CA GLY A 71 1.89 8.92 -12.17
C GLY A 71 3.21 9.53 -11.70
N LEU A 72 3.16 10.59 -10.88
CA LEU A 72 4.36 11.18 -10.28
C LEU A 72 5.07 10.20 -9.34
N ARG A 73 4.32 9.53 -8.48
CA ARG A 73 4.86 8.53 -7.53
C ARG A 73 5.55 7.38 -8.25
N GLY A 74 4.90 6.84 -9.27
CA GLY A 74 5.44 5.74 -10.06
C GLY A 74 6.62 6.11 -10.96
N ARG A 75 6.89 7.43 -11.15
CA ARG A 75 8.10 7.94 -11.85
C ARG A 75 9.18 8.41 -10.87
N GLY A 76 9.08 8.09 -9.58
CA GLY A 76 10.06 8.53 -8.57
C GLY A 76 9.97 10.00 -8.17
N LYS A 77 8.94 10.74 -8.63
CA LYS A 77 8.75 12.18 -8.34
C LYS A 77 7.80 12.40 -7.17
N GLY A 78 7.92 11.57 -6.13
CA GLY A 78 7.12 11.63 -4.93
C GLY A 78 7.38 10.45 -4.00
N SER A 79 6.60 10.36 -2.91
CA SER A 79 6.66 9.22 -2.00
C SER A 79 6.19 7.94 -2.72
N PRO A 80 6.99 6.88 -2.77
CA PRO A 80 6.60 5.63 -3.40
C PRO A 80 5.66 4.78 -2.52
N ILE A 81 5.41 5.20 -1.28
CA ILE A 81 4.73 4.41 -0.26
C ILE A 81 3.24 4.72 -0.24
N GLY A 82 2.42 3.66 -0.14
CA GLY A 82 0.99 3.76 0.13
C GLY A 82 0.56 2.95 1.34
N VAL A 83 -0.47 3.46 2.02
CA VAL A 83 -1.09 2.86 3.20
C VAL A 83 -2.59 2.83 2.98
N SER A 84 -3.18 1.65 2.96
CA SER A 84 -4.61 1.50 2.82
C SER A 84 -5.27 1.07 4.12
N TRP A 85 -6.47 1.58 4.36
CA TRP A 85 -7.29 1.16 5.50
C TRP A 85 -8.62 0.53 5.08
N ARG A 86 -9.22 -0.20 6.01
CA ARG A 86 -10.60 -0.68 5.98
C ARG A 86 -11.34 -0.27 7.26
N GLY A 87 -12.65 -0.46 7.27
CA GLY A 87 -13.48 -0.07 8.41
C GLY A 87 -13.78 1.43 8.46
N ALA A 88 -13.94 1.99 9.67
CA ALA A 88 -14.20 3.41 9.87
C ALA A 88 -13.01 4.27 9.43
N SER A 89 -13.29 5.47 8.94
CA SER A 89 -12.23 6.44 8.64
C SER A 89 -11.73 7.09 9.92
N PRO A 90 -10.42 7.30 10.08
CA PRO A 90 -9.89 8.05 11.22
C PRO A 90 -10.22 9.56 11.15
N TRP A 91 -10.78 10.02 10.02
CA TRP A 91 -11.08 11.44 9.76
C TRP A 91 -12.56 11.70 9.48
N ASP A 92 -13.48 10.77 9.85
CA ASP A 92 -14.91 10.94 9.60
C ASP A 92 -15.49 12.22 10.23
N ASP A 93 -14.93 12.65 11.38
CA ASP A 93 -15.35 13.88 12.08
C ASP A 93 -14.70 15.16 11.52
N LEU A 94 -13.77 15.05 10.58
CA LEU A 94 -13.05 16.18 10.00
C LEU A 94 -13.64 16.53 8.63
N LYS A 95 -14.39 17.64 8.57
CA LYS A 95 -14.88 18.17 7.29
C LYS A 95 -13.70 18.34 6.33
N ASP A 96 -13.91 17.94 5.11
CA ASP A 96 -12.94 18.10 4.03
C ASP A 96 -11.60 17.35 4.18
N ALA A 97 -11.48 16.38 5.09
CA ALA A 97 -10.26 15.58 5.23
C ALA A 97 -10.10 14.51 4.12
N ILE A 98 -11.20 14.17 3.42
CA ILE A 98 -11.25 13.12 2.40
C ILE A 98 -11.55 13.70 1.02
N ALA A 99 -10.83 13.22 0.02
CA ALA A 99 -11.13 13.37 -1.39
C ALA A 99 -11.62 12.03 -1.96
N LEU A 100 -12.47 12.06 -2.98
CA LEU A 100 -12.95 10.86 -3.66
C LEU A 100 -12.19 10.65 -4.97
N TYR A 101 -11.55 9.51 -5.09
CA TYR A 101 -10.90 9.09 -6.32
C TYR A 101 -11.81 8.14 -7.11
N ASN A 102 -12.13 8.55 -8.33
CA ASN A 102 -12.91 7.75 -9.28
C ASN A 102 -11.94 6.87 -10.07
N ALA A 103 -11.58 5.73 -9.47
CA ALA A 103 -10.65 4.80 -10.09
C ALA A 103 -11.26 4.18 -11.36
N PRO A 104 -10.60 4.29 -12.52
CA PRO A 104 -11.17 3.85 -13.81
C PRO A 104 -11.47 2.36 -13.87
N PHE A 105 -10.78 1.55 -13.08
CA PHE A 105 -10.94 0.09 -13.02
C PHE A 105 -12.05 -0.38 -12.06
N LEU A 106 -12.68 0.54 -11.33
CA LEU A 106 -13.80 0.22 -10.44
C LEU A 106 -15.15 0.43 -11.16
N PRO A 107 -16.20 -0.27 -10.74
CA PRO A 107 -17.55 -0.03 -11.24
C PRO A 107 -17.99 1.42 -11.02
N THR A 108 -18.84 1.90 -11.93
CA THR A 108 -19.44 3.25 -11.82
C THR A 108 -20.12 3.42 -10.46
N GLY A 109 -19.86 4.54 -9.79
CA GLY A 109 -20.40 4.87 -8.48
C GLY A 109 -19.59 4.34 -7.30
N VAL A 110 -18.57 3.51 -7.55
CA VAL A 110 -17.62 3.09 -6.51
C VAL A 110 -16.43 4.05 -6.51
N HIS A 111 -16.16 4.65 -5.35
CA HIS A 111 -15.07 5.61 -5.17
C HIS A 111 -14.08 5.10 -4.14
N ILE A 112 -12.84 5.51 -4.29
CA ILE A 112 -11.76 5.29 -3.30
C ILE A 112 -11.65 6.58 -2.46
N PRO A 113 -11.99 6.55 -1.17
CA PRO A 113 -11.69 7.67 -0.27
C PRO A 113 -10.18 7.80 -0.08
N VAL A 114 -9.65 8.99 -0.33
CA VAL A 114 -8.23 9.33 -0.19
C VAL A 114 -8.08 10.44 0.82
N ALA A 115 -7.18 10.31 1.77
CA ALA A 115 -6.85 11.42 2.67
C ALA A 115 -6.35 12.61 1.85
N LYS A 116 -6.97 13.79 1.98
CA LYS A 116 -6.63 14.97 1.15
C LYS A 116 -5.16 15.37 1.25
N GLN A 117 -4.54 15.18 2.40
CA GLN A 117 -3.10 15.42 2.58
C GLN A 117 -2.25 14.57 1.63
N SER A 118 -2.72 13.37 1.26
CA SER A 118 -2.06 12.46 0.31
C SER A 118 -2.17 12.90 -1.16
N LEU A 119 -2.88 13.98 -1.47
CA LEU A 119 -2.85 14.58 -2.81
C LEU A 119 -1.50 15.25 -3.10
N ASP A 120 -0.77 15.67 -2.05
CA ASP A 120 0.65 16.04 -2.17
C ASP A 120 1.47 14.76 -2.50
N PRO A 121 2.15 14.71 -3.65
CA PRO A 121 2.93 13.53 -4.01
C PRO A 121 4.07 13.21 -3.04
N ASN A 122 4.54 14.18 -2.25
CA ASN A 122 5.69 14.02 -1.35
C ASN A 122 5.36 13.27 -0.05
N VAL A 123 4.07 13.12 0.28
CA VAL A 123 3.66 12.33 1.45
C VAL A 123 3.15 10.94 1.02
N PRO A 124 3.16 9.93 1.91
CA PRO A 124 2.59 8.62 1.61
C PRO A 124 1.14 8.71 1.10
N PHE A 125 0.78 7.84 0.16
CA PHE A 125 -0.58 7.78 -0.38
C PHE A 125 -1.48 6.98 0.56
N VAL A 126 -2.38 7.66 1.28
CA VAL A 126 -3.26 7.04 2.26
C VAL A 126 -4.70 7.05 1.77
N PHE A 127 -5.31 5.85 1.69
CA PHE A 127 -6.61 5.67 1.06
C PHE A 127 -7.38 4.49 1.65
N LYS A 128 -8.69 4.45 1.45
CA LYS A 128 -9.56 3.36 1.88
C LYS A 128 -9.78 2.35 0.77
N THR A 129 -9.58 1.06 1.08
CA THR A 129 -9.96 -0.01 0.17
C THR A 129 -11.50 -0.15 0.15
N PRO A 130 -12.17 0.04 -1.00
CA PRO A 130 -13.60 -0.22 -1.12
C PRO A 130 -13.90 -1.69 -0.81
N GLY A 131 -14.82 -1.93 0.15
CA GLY A 131 -15.21 -3.28 0.53
C GLY A 131 -14.10 -4.12 1.17
N GLY A 132 -13.01 -3.49 1.66
CA GLY A 132 -11.83 -4.17 2.22
C GLY A 132 -12.18 -5.15 3.34
N ILE A 133 -11.74 -6.40 3.18
CA ILE A 133 -11.82 -7.47 4.17
C ILE A 133 -10.45 -8.12 4.33
N PRO A 134 -10.10 -8.62 5.53
CA PRO A 134 -8.84 -9.31 5.73
C PRO A 134 -8.66 -10.48 4.76
N PRO A 135 -7.43 -10.73 4.27
CA PRO A 135 -7.19 -11.84 3.34
C PRO A 135 -7.71 -13.19 3.83
N SER A 136 -7.59 -13.50 5.13
CA SER A 136 -8.08 -14.74 5.72
C SER A 136 -9.61 -14.93 5.67
N LYS A 137 -10.38 -13.85 5.43
CA LYS A 137 -11.84 -13.86 5.33
C LYS A 137 -12.34 -13.79 3.88
N ARG A 138 -11.45 -13.70 2.90
CA ARG A 138 -11.83 -13.67 1.48
C ARG A 138 -12.23 -15.04 0.98
N THR A 139 -13.30 -15.08 0.19
CA THR A 139 -13.86 -16.30 -0.40
C THR A 139 -13.79 -16.32 -1.93
N ASP A 140 -13.20 -15.29 -2.53
CA ASP A 140 -13.11 -15.12 -3.99
C ASP A 140 -11.95 -15.89 -4.64
N GLY A 141 -11.19 -16.64 -3.86
CA GLY A 141 -10.06 -17.44 -4.34
C GLY A 141 -8.79 -16.65 -4.65
N LEU A 142 -8.81 -15.30 -4.56
CA LEU A 142 -7.65 -14.48 -4.92
C LEU A 142 -6.46 -14.62 -3.97
N VAL A 143 -6.72 -14.96 -2.69
CA VAL A 143 -5.64 -15.11 -1.70
C VAL A 143 -4.76 -16.31 -2.00
N GLY A 144 -5.30 -17.36 -2.66
CA GLY A 144 -4.54 -18.56 -2.98
C GLY A 144 -3.97 -19.27 -1.76
N ASP A 145 -2.81 -19.87 -1.93
CA ASP A 145 -2.10 -20.58 -0.86
C ASP A 145 -1.48 -19.61 0.15
N ARG A 146 -1.44 -20.04 1.40
CA ARG A 146 -0.79 -19.26 2.47
C ARG A 146 0.71 -19.13 2.27
N GLN A 147 1.33 -18.15 2.94
CA GLN A 147 2.78 -17.99 3.02
C GLN A 147 3.42 -19.26 3.64
N ILE A 148 4.64 -19.59 3.21
CA ILE A 148 5.42 -20.72 3.73
C ILE A 148 6.79 -20.19 4.21
N PRO A 149 7.11 -20.29 5.50
CA PRO A 149 6.22 -20.70 6.62
C PRO A 149 5.04 -19.75 6.77
N HIS A 150 3.96 -20.20 7.42
CA HIS A 150 2.76 -19.40 7.61
C HIS A 150 3.06 -18.10 8.34
N LEU A 151 2.69 -16.98 7.74
CA LEU A 151 2.80 -15.63 8.28
C LEU A 151 1.37 -15.08 8.49
N SER A 152 1.03 -14.79 9.75
CA SER A 152 -0.33 -14.43 10.12
C SER A 152 -0.60 -12.94 10.05
N VAL A 153 0.27 -12.14 10.66
CA VAL A 153 0.00 -10.71 10.88
C VAL A 153 1.22 -9.84 10.63
N LEU A 154 0.95 -8.60 10.30
CA LEU A 154 1.94 -7.54 10.35
C LEU A 154 2.16 -7.15 11.82
N GLY A 155 3.30 -7.56 12.39
CA GLY A 155 3.63 -7.27 13.79
C GLY A 155 4.07 -5.83 14.00
N ASP A 156 4.90 -5.32 13.09
CA ASP A 156 5.41 -3.96 13.15
C ASP A 156 5.68 -3.42 11.75
N CYS A 157 5.39 -2.14 11.57
CA CYS A 157 5.67 -1.40 10.34
C CYS A 157 6.28 -0.04 10.70
N GLU A 158 7.52 0.19 10.33
CA GLU A 158 8.13 1.50 10.45
C GLU A 158 8.31 2.11 9.05
N ILE A 159 7.72 3.28 8.84
CA ILE A 159 7.76 4.02 7.58
C ILE A 159 8.76 5.16 7.72
N SER A 160 9.87 5.08 7.01
CA SER A 160 10.81 6.18 6.91
C SER A 160 10.32 7.19 5.87
N VAL A 161 10.36 8.48 6.22
CA VAL A 161 9.97 9.60 5.35
C VAL A 161 10.88 10.81 5.59
N PRO A 162 11.09 11.67 4.57
CA PRO A 162 11.94 12.86 4.74
C PRO A 162 11.47 13.81 5.84
N ASN A 163 10.14 13.98 5.97
CA ASN A 163 9.53 14.85 6.98
C ASN A 163 8.47 14.10 7.80
N PRO A 164 8.85 13.45 8.91
CA PRO A 164 7.92 12.66 9.73
C PRO A 164 6.84 13.51 10.40
N ILE A 165 7.13 14.78 10.73
CA ILE A 165 6.16 15.65 11.41
C ILE A 165 4.96 15.93 10.50
N SER A 166 5.20 16.16 9.21
CA SER A 166 4.13 16.45 8.24
C SER A 166 3.18 15.28 7.98
N VAL A 167 3.59 14.05 8.29
CA VAL A 167 2.81 12.84 8.02
C VAL A 167 2.33 12.11 9.28
N ALA A 168 2.74 12.57 10.47
CA ALA A 168 2.40 11.90 11.72
C ALA A 168 0.88 11.81 11.93
N SER A 169 0.14 12.90 11.72
CA SER A 169 -1.33 12.91 11.82
C SER A 169 -2.02 11.99 10.82
N LEU A 170 -1.37 11.74 9.69
CA LEU A 170 -1.87 10.87 8.62
C LEU A 170 -1.67 9.38 8.94
N LEU A 171 -0.58 9.01 9.61
CA LEU A 171 -0.18 7.62 9.82
C LEU A 171 -0.39 7.11 11.25
N ASN A 172 -0.34 7.98 12.27
CA ASN A 172 -0.55 7.60 13.67
C ASN A 172 -1.91 6.91 13.98
N PRO A 173 -3.01 7.14 13.22
CA PRO A 173 -4.24 6.40 13.46
C PRO A 173 -4.13 4.89 13.26
N PHE A 174 -3.11 4.40 12.54
CA PHE A 174 -2.95 2.97 12.24
C PHE A 174 -2.10 2.29 13.30
N LYS A 175 -2.72 1.37 14.04
CA LYS A 175 -2.02 0.57 15.04
C LYS A 175 -0.88 -0.24 14.41
N GLY A 176 0.30 -0.21 15.02
CA GLY A 176 1.48 -0.94 14.54
C GLY A 176 2.26 -0.20 13.44
N VAL A 177 1.79 0.98 13.00
CA VAL A 177 2.53 1.83 12.07
C VAL A 177 3.27 2.91 12.84
N ARG A 178 4.56 3.01 12.62
CA ARG A 178 5.44 4.05 13.18
C ARG A 178 6.11 4.83 12.07
N VAL A 179 6.46 6.07 12.35
CA VAL A 179 7.10 6.96 11.38
C VAL A 179 8.44 7.41 11.90
N LYS A 180 9.48 7.36 11.05
CA LYS A 180 10.79 7.93 11.37
C LYS A 180 11.31 8.83 10.24
N LYS A 181 12.32 9.63 10.56
CA LYS A 181 13.03 10.46 9.57
C LYS A 181 14.01 9.62 8.76
N GLY A 182 13.93 9.72 7.43
CA GLY A 182 14.84 9.03 6.52
C GLY A 182 14.39 9.12 5.05
N ALA A 183 15.13 8.51 4.17
CA ALA A 183 14.66 8.24 2.81
C ALA A 183 13.44 7.29 2.87
N PRO A 184 12.53 7.30 1.87
CA PRO A 184 11.35 6.44 1.87
C PRO A 184 11.72 4.95 1.89
N VAL A 185 11.41 4.29 3.01
CA VAL A 185 11.64 2.85 3.24
C VAL A 185 10.53 2.29 4.11
N LEU A 186 10.08 1.08 3.81
CA LEU A 186 9.23 0.26 4.69
C LEU A 186 10.10 -0.75 5.42
N HIS A 187 10.13 -0.69 6.76
CA HIS A 187 10.75 -1.71 7.61
C HIS A 187 9.62 -2.57 8.18
N LEU A 188 9.61 -3.84 7.86
CA LEU A 188 8.48 -4.72 8.11
C LEU A 188 8.89 -5.91 8.99
N THR A 189 8.09 -6.18 10.02
CA THR A 189 8.19 -7.39 10.84
C THR A 189 6.90 -8.18 10.71
N LEU A 190 6.99 -9.39 10.18
CA LEU A 190 5.87 -10.31 9.98
C LEU A 190 5.94 -11.41 11.04
N LEU A 191 4.81 -11.70 11.67
CA LEU A 191 4.72 -12.70 12.74
C LEU A 191 4.02 -13.97 12.25
N ARG A 192 4.41 -15.09 12.86
CA ARG A 192 3.70 -16.36 12.79
C ARG A 192 2.47 -16.35 13.70
N SER A 193 1.63 -17.38 13.59
CA SER A 193 0.42 -17.53 14.40
C SER A 193 0.69 -17.66 15.90
N ASP A 194 1.88 -18.09 16.28
CA ASP A 194 2.34 -18.17 17.69
C ASP A 194 2.90 -16.84 18.23
N GLY A 195 2.89 -15.78 17.41
CA GLY A 195 3.41 -14.46 17.76
C GLY A 195 4.92 -14.33 17.60
N THR A 196 5.65 -15.37 17.20
CA THR A 196 7.08 -15.29 16.93
C THR A 196 7.38 -14.57 15.62
N VAL A 197 8.56 -13.94 15.53
CA VAL A 197 8.99 -13.29 14.30
C VAL A 197 9.21 -14.34 13.21
N GLY A 198 8.49 -14.17 12.11
CA GLY A 198 8.60 -15.04 10.94
C GLY A 198 9.52 -14.47 9.86
N ARG A 199 9.42 -13.17 9.62
CA ARG A 199 10.27 -12.43 8.65
C ARG A 199 10.52 -11.01 9.15
N GLN A 200 11.71 -10.49 8.84
CA GLN A 200 12.03 -9.06 8.95
C GLN A 200 12.80 -8.66 7.71
N PHE A 201 12.38 -7.55 7.09
CA PHE A 201 13.04 -7.04 5.88
C PHE A 201 12.73 -5.56 5.69
N GLU A 202 13.46 -4.97 4.76
CA GLU A 202 13.25 -3.60 4.33
C GLU A 202 12.88 -3.59 2.85
N TRP A 203 11.85 -2.79 2.51
CA TRP A 203 11.51 -2.49 1.14
C TRP A 203 11.82 -1.03 0.82
N LYS A 204 12.72 -0.85 -0.12
CA LYS A 204 13.11 0.44 -0.66
C LYS A 204 12.79 0.47 -2.16
N SER A 205 12.14 1.53 -2.59
CA SER A 205 11.90 1.75 -4.03
C SER A 205 13.23 1.90 -4.78
N ASP A 206 13.30 1.30 -5.94
CA ASP A 206 14.41 1.45 -6.90
C ASP A 206 14.19 2.61 -7.87
N LEU A 207 13.08 3.35 -7.73
CA LEU A 207 12.80 4.54 -8.50
C LEU A 207 13.77 5.67 -8.11
N SER A 208 14.48 6.21 -9.10
CA SER A 208 15.28 7.43 -8.96
C SER A 208 14.47 8.63 -9.45
N ALA A 209 14.51 9.73 -8.72
CA ALA A 209 14.06 11.01 -9.28
C ALA A 209 15.07 11.42 -10.36
N GLU A 210 14.69 11.27 -11.63
CA GLU A 210 15.39 11.91 -12.74
C GLU A 210 15.14 13.42 -12.78
#